data_53ee0362fb96648cb332a152fe5e9b00
#
_entry.id   53ee0362fb96648cb332a152fe5e9b00
#
_cell.length_a   1.000
_cell.length_b   1.000
_cell.length_c   1.000
_cell.angle_alpha   90.00
_cell.angle_beta   90.00
_cell.angle_gamma   90.00
#
_symmetry.space_group_name_H-M   'P 1'
#
loop_
_entity.id
_entity.type
_entity.pdbx_description
1 polymer ?
#
loop_
_entity_poly.entity_id
_entity_poly.type
_entity_poly.pdbx_seq_one_letter_code
_entity_poly.pdbx_strand_id
1 'polypeptide(L)'
;MHLYIASSWRNTYYPEVVQALRDAGHEVYDFRNPPTGDPGFHWTDVDPNCMDWTPAEYQANLSHPLAERQFKNDIEAMTACDACVLVLPCGRSAHTEAGWFAGQGKKVYAYIPDKDSFEPELMYKLFTKVCISLEELIKCLL
;
A
#
# COMPACT_ATOMS: atom_id res chain seq x y z
N MET A 1 -6.82 -8.01 -13.84
CA MET A 1 -6.15 -6.71 -13.61
C MET A 1 -4.85 -6.94 -12.85
N HIS A 2 -3.95 -6.02 -12.99
CA HIS A 2 -2.72 -5.98 -12.20
C HIS A 2 -2.95 -5.05 -11.01
N LEU A 3 -2.96 -5.60 -9.81
CA LEU A 3 -3.37 -4.90 -8.59
C LEU A 3 -2.19 -4.62 -7.66
N TYR A 4 -2.11 -3.39 -7.18
CA TYR A 4 -1.21 -2.99 -6.12
C TYR A 4 -1.95 -3.04 -4.79
N ILE A 5 -1.40 -3.77 -3.81
CA ILE A 5 -2.00 -3.86 -2.49
C ILE A 5 -1.24 -2.93 -1.55
N ALA A 6 -1.88 -1.85 -1.15
CA ALA A 6 -1.33 -0.91 -0.18
C ALA A 6 -1.83 -1.29 1.22
N SER A 7 -0.91 -1.52 2.14
CA SER A 7 -1.22 -1.87 3.52
C SER A 7 0.00 -1.72 4.41
N SER A 8 -0.15 -2.04 5.69
CA SER A 8 0.93 -2.09 6.66
C SER A 8 1.58 -3.47 6.67
N TRP A 9 2.90 -3.53 6.93
CA TRP A 9 3.60 -4.79 7.20
C TRP A 9 3.00 -5.60 8.34
N ARG A 10 2.31 -4.93 9.27
CA ARG A 10 1.67 -5.54 10.45
C ARG A 10 0.23 -5.96 10.23
N ASN A 11 -0.33 -5.71 9.05
CA ASN A 11 -1.73 -6.04 8.76
C ASN A 11 -1.91 -7.55 8.69
N THR A 12 -2.79 -8.08 9.54
CA THR A 12 -3.05 -9.53 9.63
C THR A 12 -4.03 -10.02 8.57
N TYR A 13 -4.80 -9.14 7.94
CA TYR A 13 -5.72 -9.47 6.85
C TYR A 13 -5.03 -9.54 5.48
N TYR A 14 -3.85 -8.96 5.38
CA TYR A 14 -3.14 -8.81 4.11
C TYR A 14 -2.93 -10.13 3.35
N PRO A 15 -2.44 -11.22 3.97
CA PRO A 15 -2.23 -12.48 3.24
C PRO A 15 -3.51 -13.06 2.65
N GLU A 16 -4.62 -12.99 3.38
CA GLU A 16 -5.92 -13.47 2.92
C GLU A 16 -6.43 -12.66 1.73
N VAL A 17 -6.25 -11.34 1.77
CA VAL A 17 -6.64 -10.46 0.67
C VAL A 17 -5.85 -10.76 -0.59
N VAL A 18 -4.52 -10.89 -0.48
CA VAL A 18 -3.66 -11.25 -1.60
C VAL A 18 -4.10 -12.56 -2.24
N GLN A 19 -4.33 -13.58 -1.41
CA GLN A 19 -4.74 -14.90 -1.91
C GLN A 19 -6.11 -14.85 -2.58
N ALA A 20 -7.08 -14.19 -1.95
CA ALA A 20 -8.43 -14.07 -2.50
C ALA A 20 -8.45 -13.38 -3.87
N LEU A 21 -7.64 -12.34 -4.05
CA LEU A 21 -7.54 -11.62 -5.31
C LEU A 21 -6.85 -12.46 -6.40
N ARG A 22 -5.83 -13.23 -6.03
CA ARG A 22 -5.17 -14.16 -6.94
C ARG A 22 -6.12 -15.29 -7.38
N ASP A 23 -6.89 -15.83 -6.44
CA ASP A 23 -7.89 -16.87 -6.71
C ASP A 23 -9.01 -16.35 -7.64
N ALA A 24 -9.28 -15.05 -7.60
CA ALA A 24 -10.23 -14.39 -8.50
C ALA A 24 -9.63 -14.08 -9.89
N GLY A 25 -8.37 -14.45 -10.15
CA GLY A 25 -7.75 -14.33 -11.46
C GLY A 25 -6.95 -13.03 -11.68
N HIS A 26 -6.66 -12.28 -10.63
CA HIS A 26 -5.86 -11.05 -10.76
C HIS A 26 -4.37 -11.32 -10.55
N GLU A 27 -3.54 -10.55 -11.23
CA GLU A 27 -2.13 -10.41 -10.87
C GLU A 27 -2.01 -9.44 -9.71
N VAL A 28 -1.32 -9.83 -8.65
CA VAL A 28 -1.20 -9.04 -7.43
C VAL A 28 0.26 -8.77 -7.13
N TYR A 29 0.61 -7.48 -7.05
CA TYR A 29 1.90 -7.08 -6.52
C TYR A 29 1.85 -7.17 -4.99
N ASP A 30 2.61 -8.12 -4.45
CA ASP A 30 2.73 -8.36 -3.03
C ASP A 30 4.05 -7.76 -2.53
N PHE A 31 3.97 -6.62 -1.81
CA PHE A 31 5.17 -5.93 -1.34
C PHE A 31 5.95 -6.70 -0.28
N ARG A 32 5.34 -7.71 0.35
CA ARG A 32 6.02 -8.58 1.32
C ARG A 32 6.86 -9.65 0.62
N ASN A 33 6.52 -9.99 -0.61
CA ASN A 33 7.21 -10.98 -1.44
C ASN A 33 7.36 -10.45 -2.87
N PRO A 34 8.14 -9.36 -3.07
CA PRO A 34 8.27 -8.77 -4.39
C PRO A 34 9.08 -9.69 -5.32
N PRO A 35 8.86 -9.62 -6.66
CA PRO A 35 9.62 -10.40 -7.64
C PRO A 35 11.12 -10.16 -7.57
N THR A 36 11.56 -9.00 -7.09
CA THR A 36 12.97 -8.66 -6.93
C THR A 36 13.65 -9.37 -5.77
N GLY A 37 12.88 -10.01 -4.88
CA GLY A 37 13.39 -10.62 -3.65
C GLY A 37 13.83 -9.61 -2.58
N ASP A 38 13.48 -8.34 -2.74
CA ASP A 38 13.82 -7.29 -1.77
C ASP A 38 13.12 -7.57 -0.43
N PRO A 39 13.88 -7.58 0.71
CA PRO A 39 13.30 -7.85 2.03
C PRO A 39 12.47 -6.69 2.59
N GLY A 40 12.40 -5.56 1.87
CA GLY A 40 11.71 -4.34 2.32
C GLY A 40 12.66 -3.29 2.84
N PHE A 41 12.09 -2.15 3.21
CA PHE A 41 12.84 -0.97 3.66
C PHE A 41 12.46 -0.59 5.09
N HIS A 42 13.45 -0.31 5.90
CA HIS A 42 13.29 0.24 7.24
C HIS A 42 14.23 1.42 7.44
N TRP A 43 13.72 2.51 7.98
CA TRP A 43 14.54 3.69 8.28
C TRP A 43 15.68 3.37 9.26
N THR A 44 15.49 2.34 10.09
CA THR A 44 16.55 1.86 10.99
C THR A 44 17.76 1.27 10.25
N ASP A 45 17.61 0.86 8.99
CA ASP A 45 18.71 0.42 8.14
C ASP A 45 19.55 1.62 7.65
N VAL A 46 18.95 2.80 7.59
CA VAL A 46 19.63 4.06 7.28
C VAL A 46 20.36 4.58 8.52
N ASP A 47 19.67 4.64 9.64
CA ASP A 47 20.19 5.07 10.94
C ASP A 47 19.39 4.40 12.07
N PRO A 48 20.04 3.60 12.95
CA PRO A 48 19.36 2.99 14.10
C PRO A 48 18.66 4.01 15.00
N ASN A 49 19.12 5.27 15.03
CA ASN A 49 18.58 6.36 15.82
C ASN A 49 17.63 7.28 15.01
N CYS A 50 17.05 6.78 13.94
CA CYS A 50 16.20 7.58 13.05
C CYS A 50 15.02 8.27 13.76
N MET A 51 14.51 7.71 14.85
CA MET A 51 13.42 8.32 15.61
C MET A 51 13.85 9.60 16.35
N ASP A 52 15.14 9.84 16.51
CA ASP A 52 15.69 11.04 17.16
C ASP A 52 16.09 12.13 16.15
N TRP A 53 15.83 11.90 14.84
CA TRP A 53 16.15 12.88 13.81
C TRP A 53 15.41 14.19 13.99
N THR A 54 16.14 15.28 13.74
CA THR A 54 15.53 16.59 13.51
C THR A 54 14.85 16.59 12.13
N PRO A 55 13.94 17.54 11.88
CA PRO A 55 13.36 17.70 10.54
C PRO A 55 14.42 17.85 9.43
N ALA A 56 15.50 18.59 9.71
CA ALA A 56 16.59 18.77 8.76
C ALA A 56 17.34 17.45 8.46
N GLU A 57 17.58 16.63 9.47
CA GLU A 57 18.19 15.32 9.30
C GLU A 57 17.30 14.38 8.49
N TYR A 58 16.00 14.35 8.76
CA TYR A 58 15.03 13.60 7.97
C TYR A 58 15.05 14.06 6.50
N GLN A 59 14.95 15.36 6.27
CA GLN A 59 14.98 15.95 4.93
C GLN A 59 16.21 15.50 4.15
N ALA A 60 17.40 15.54 4.77
CA ALA A 60 18.64 15.10 4.15
C ALA A 60 18.63 13.59 3.85
N ASN A 61 18.09 12.78 4.76
CA ASN A 61 18.09 11.32 4.62
C ASN A 61 17.03 10.79 3.63
N LEU A 62 16.09 11.62 3.17
CA LEU A 62 15.20 11.24 2.05
C LEU A 62 16.01 10.93 0.78
N SER A 63 17.18 11.52 0.60
CA SER A 63 18.06 11.27 -0.54
C SER A 63 19.10 10.17 -0.27
N HIS A 64 19.00 9.46 0.85
CA HIS A 64 19.88 8.34 1.14
C HIS A 64 19.73 7.25 0.08
N PRO A 65 20.82 6.60 -0.40
CA PRO A 65 20.75 5.60 -1.46
C PRO A 65 19.76 4.45 -1.19
N LEU A 66 19.62 4.01 0.06
CA LEU A 66 18.65 2.96 0.41
C LEU A 66 17.20 3.44 0.23
N ALA A 67 16.91 4.69 0.62
CA ALA A 67 15.57 5.29 0.45
C ALA A 67 15.25 5.51 -1.03
N GLU A 68 16.20 6.02 -1.81
CA GLU A 68 16.03 6.23 -3.25
C GLU A 68 15.77 4.91 -3.98
N ARG A 69 16.49 3.86 -3.65
CA ARG A 69 16.29 2.53 -4.26
C ARG A 69 14.91 1.97 -3.95
N GLN A 70 14.48 2.04 -2.69
CA GLN A 70 13.17 1.54 -2.30
C GLN A 70 12.05 2.35 -2.97
N PHE A 71 12.17 3.67 -2.97
CA PHE A 71 11.18 4.52 -3.64
C PHE A 71 11.06 4.19 -5.13
N LYS A 72 12.20 4.00 -5.80
CA LYS A 72 12.20 3.61 -7.22
C LYS A 72 11.47 2.29 -7.44
N ASN A 73 11.73 1.28 -6.61
CA ASN A 73 11.05 -0.01 -6.71
C ASN A 73 9.54 0.13 -6.49
N ASP A 74 9.14 0.90 -5.50
CA ASP A 74 7.73 1.12 -5.18
C ASP A 74 7.01 1.87 -6.31
N ILE A 75 7.57 2.95 -6.81
CA ILE A 75 6.93 3.75 -7.87
C ILE A 75 6.86 3.00 -9.21
N GLU A 76 7.85 2.17 -9.52
CA GLU A 76 7.82 1.31 -10.70
C GLU A 76 6.68 0.28 -10.59
N ALA A 77 6.53 -0.35 -9.42
CA ALA A 77 5.45 -1.30 -9.16
C ALA A 77 4.08 -0.62 -9.24
N MET A 78 3.93 0.54 -8.61
CA MET A 78 2.69 1.31 -8.64
C MET A 78 2.32 1.73 -10.06
N THR A 79 3.29 2.19 -10.83
CA THR A 79 3.07 2.63 -12.22
C THR A 79 2.62 1.47 -13.11
N ALA A 80 3.12 0.27 -12.87
CA ALA A 80 2.77 -0.93 -13.64
C ALA A 80 1.39 -1.49 -13.29
N CYS A 81 0.79 -1.10 -12.16
CA CYS A 81 -0.50 -1.62 -11.73
C CYS A 81 -1.68 -0.80 -12.25
N ASP A 82 -2.79 -1.48 -12.51
CA ASP A 82 -4.02 -0.87 -13.05
C ASP A 82 -4.87 -0.21 -11.96
N ALA A 83 -4.82 -0.75 -10.76
CA ALA A 83 -5.64 -0.32 -9.63
C ALA A 83 -4.95 -0.61 -8.31
N CYS A 84 -5.45 0.02 -7.25
CA CYS A 84 -4.95 -0.16 -5.89
C CYS A 84 -6.05 -0.68 -4.98
N VAL A 85 -5.69 -1.60 -4.10
CA VAL A 85 -6.52 -2.04 -2.98
C VAL A 85 -5.83 -1.60 -1.69
N LEU A 86 -6.49 -0.72 -0.94
CA LEU A 86 -6.03 -0.27 0.35
C LEU A 86 -6.63 -1.15 1.43
N VAL A 87 -5.82 -1.94 2.11
CA VAL A 87 -6.27 -2.87 3.16
C VAL A 87 -6.07 -2.24 4.53
N LEU A 88 -7.16 -1.92 5.21
CA LEU A 88 -7.12 -1.35 6.55
C LEU A 88 -7.01 -2.45 7.62
N PRO A 89 -6.38 -2.20 8.77
CA PRO A 89 -5.75 -0.93 9.15
C PRO A 89 -4.37 -0.76 8.51
N CYS A 90 -4.02 0.47 8.21
CA CYS A 90 -2.70 0.80 7.67
C CYS A 90 -2.34 2.26 7.93
N GLY A 91 -1.07 2.58 7.75
CA GLY A 91 -0.52 3.87 8.09
C GLY A 91 -0.40 4.84 6.92
N ARG A 92 0.51 5.79 7.09
CA ARG A 92 0.69 6.94 6.20
C ARG A 92 1.15 6.57 4.80
N SER A 93 2.10 5.63 4.69
CA SER A 93 2.64 5.21 3.38
C SER A 93 1.57 4.63 2.49
N ALA A 94 0.78 3.69 3.02
CA ALA A 94 -0.30 3.06 2.27
C ALA A 94 -1.36 4.07 1.83
N HIS A 95 -1.74 5.02 2.70
CA HIS A 95 -2.68 6.08 2.35
C HIS A 95 -2.11 7.02 1.28
N THR A 96 -0.83 7.35 1.36
CA THR A 96 -0.16 8.19 0.36
C THR A 96 -0.15 7.49 -1.01
N GLU A 97 0.15 6.20 -1.03
CA GLU A 97 0.13 5.39 -2.25
C GLU A 97 -1.27 5.33 -2.87
N ALA A 98 -2.30 5.05 -2.06
CA ALA A 98 -3.69 5.02 -2.52
C ALA A 98 -4.12 6.38 -3.09
N GLY A 99 -3.75 7.47 -2.44
CA GLY A 99 -4.01 8.83 -2.92
C GLY A 99 -3.33 9.11 -4.26
N TRP A 100 -2.10 8.62 -4.45
CA TRP A 100 -1.41 8.74 -5.73
C TRP A 100 -2.16 8.02 -6.85
N PHE A 101 -2.63 6.78 -6.60
CA PHE A 101 -3.45 6.04 -7.58
C PHE A 101 -4.70 6.82 -7.98
N ALA A 102 -5.43 7.33 -7.00
CA ALA A 102 -6.63 8.14 -7.26
C ALA A 102 -6.29 9.39 -8.08
N GLY A 103 -5.19 10.06 -7.75
CA GLY A 103 -4.71 11.24 -8.47
C GLY A 103 -4.28 10.95 -9.92
N GLN A 104 -3.87 9.72 -10.20
CA GLN A 104 -3.56 9.26 -11.56
C GLN A 104 -4.80 8.85 -12.36
N GLY A 105 -5.99 8.97 -11.79
CA GLY A 105 -7.22 8.51 -12.41
C GLY A 105 -7.40 6.99 -12.41
N LYS A 106 -6.59 6.28 -11.65
CA LYS A 106 -6.71 4.83 -11.48
C LYS A 106 -7.73 4.50 -10.40
N LYS A 107 -8.33 3.32 -10.48
CA LYS A 107 -9.30 2.87 -9.48
C LYS A 107 -8.62 2.52 -8.17
N VAL A 108 -9.28 2.88 -7.07
CA VAL A 108 -8.84 2.55 -5.72
C VAL A 108 -10.02 1.98 -4.95
N TYR A 109 -9.78 0.87 -4.28
CA TYR A 109 -10.77 0.22 -3.42
C TYR A 109 -10.20 0.14 -2.01
N ALA A 110 -10.89 0.75 -1.04
CA ALA A 110 -10.53 0.60 0.37
C ALA A 110 -11.31 -0.59 0.95
N TYR A 111 -10.59 -1.54 1.53
CA TYR A 111 -11.19 -2.69 2.19
C TYR A 111 -11.12 -2.51 3.70
N ILE A 112 -12.29 -2.52 4.34
CA ILE A 112 -12.45 -2.40 5.80
C ILE A 112 -12.96 -3.73 6.34
N PRO A 113 -12.09 -4.56 6.94
CA PRO A 113 -12.47 -5.91 7.40
C PRO A 113 -13.40 -5.91 8.61
N ASP A 114 -13.26 -4.96 9.53
CA ASP A 114 -14.06 -4.86 10.75
C ASP A 114 -14.12 -3.43 11.31
N LYS A 115 -14.90 -3.25 12.37
CA LYS A 115 -15.10 -1.95 13.01
C LYS A 115 -13.86 -1.36 13.68
N ASP A 116 -12.90 -2.19 14.04
CA ASP A 116 -11.67 -1.76 14.72
C ASP A 116 -10.54 -1.43 13.72
N SER A 117 -10.76 -1.68 12.43
CA SER A 117 -9.78 -1.50 11.37
C SER A 117 -9.74 -0.09 10.79
N PHE A 118 -10.65 0.79 11.17
CA PHE A 118 -10.76 2.11 10.54
C PHE A 118 -11.20 3.19 11.50
N GLU A 119 -10.89 4.43 11.11
CA GLU A 119 -11.52 5.64 11.61
C GLU A 119 -12.26 6.31 10.45
N PRO A 120 -13.41 6.96 10.68
CA PRO A 120 -14.10 7.69 9.63
C PRO A 120 -13.19 8.72 8.97
N GLU A 121 -13.09 8.66 7.63
CA GLU A 121 -12.22 9.52 6.84
C GLU A 121 -12.96 10.06 5.61
N LEU A 122 -13.11 11.37 5.55
CA LEU A 122 -13.82 12.02 4.44
C LEU A 122 -13.11 11.78 3.10
N MET A 123 -11.76 11.77 3.09
CA MET A 123 -10.99 11.70 1.85
C MET A 123 -11.08 10.33 1.15
N TYR A 124 -11.65 9.32 1.78
CA TYR A 124 -11.98 8.06 1.09
C TYR A 124 -13.01 8.23 -0.02
N LYS A 125 -13.69 9.39 -0.07
CA LYS A 125 -14.53 9.76 -1.22
C LYS A 125 -13.76 9.94 -2.52
N LEU A 126 -12.44 10.08 -2.47
CA LEU A 126 -11.59 10.06 -3.67
C LEU A 126 -11.52 8.67 -4.30
N PHE A 127 -11.77 7.64 -3.52
CA PHE A 127 -11.64 6.27 -3.97
C PHE A 127 -12.88 5.81 -4.75
N THR A 128 -12.71 4.80 -5.56
CA THR A 128 -13.77 4.22 -6.37
C THR A 128 -14.87 3.64 -5.48
N LYS A 129 -14.48 2.92 -4.43
CA LYS A 129 -15.41 2.35 -3.45
C LYS A 129 -14.72 1.98 -2.15
N VAL A 130 -15.48 2.06 -1.06
CA VAL A 130 -15.14 1.45 0.22
C VAL A 130 -15.89 0.11 0.30
N CYS A 131 -15.15 -0.98 0.42
CA CYS A 131 -15.68 -2.34 0.49
C CYS A 131 -15.62 -2.87 1.92
N ILE A 132 -16.67 -3.51 2.37
CA ILE A 132 -16.81 -3.99 3.76
C ILE A 132 -16.74 -5.52 3.87
N SER A 133 -16.52 -6.21 2.76
CA SER A 133 -16.28 -7.65 2.71
C SER A 133 -15.39 -8.01 1.54
N LEU A 134 -14.70 -9.16 1.61
CA LEU A 134 -13.92 -9.68 0.49
C LEU A 134 -14.80 -9.98 -0.72
N GLU A 135 -15.99 -10.49 -0.50
CA GLU A 135 -16.95 -10.74 -1.57
C GLU A 135 -17.29 -9.47 -2.34
N GLU A 136 -17.56 -8.38 -1.62
CA GLU A 136 -17.85 -7.09 -2.24
C GLU A 136 -16.64 -6.57 -3.01
N LEU A 137 -15.44 -6.66 -2.44
CA LEU A 137 -14.20 -6.26 -3.11
C LEU A 137 -14.00 -7.02 -4.41
N ILE A 138 -14.13 -8.34 -4.38
CA ILE A 138 -13.96 -9.19 -5.56
C ILE A 138 -14.99 -8.82 -6.64
N LYS A 139 -16.25 -8.59 -6.27
CA LYS A 139 -17.29 -8.16 -7.22
C LYS A 139 -16.96 -6.84 -7.89
N CYS A 140 -16.39 -5.89 -7.16
CA CYS A 140 -16.00 -4.59 -7.72
C CYS A 140 -14.88 -4.69 -8.75
N LEU A 141 -14.08 -5.75 -8.67
CA LEU A 141 -12.90 -5.96 -9.53
C LEU A 141 -13.20 -6.86 -10.74
N LEU A 142 -14.40 -7.36 -10.86
CA LEU A 142 -14.81 -8.15 -12.03
C LEU A 142 -15.01 -7.25 -13.31
#